data_f36a974ab33eb1eb79e46059accf8d2a
#
_entry.id   f36a974ab33eb1eb79e46059accf8d2a
#
_cell.length_a   1.000
_cell.length_b   1.000
_cell.length_c   1.000
_cell.angle_alpha   90.00
_cell.angle_beta   90.00
_cell.angle_gamma   90.00
#
_symmetry.space_group_name_H-M   'P 1'
#
loop_
_entity.id
_entity.type
_entity.pdbx_description
1 polymer ?
#
loop_
_entity_poly.entity_id
_entity_poly.type
_entity_poly.pdbx_seq_one_letter_code
_entity_poly.pdbx_strand_id
1 'polypeptide(L)'
;MNIRAKIVSAAMFGLTMLLTSISYGASMGAVNEPIKLAVNEWTGQHITTHVAGQVLERAGYKVEYVTAGYYPQMTAIRDNTVTASLEIWSANIGEHYTKAVASGQVEELGDLGLVPVETWFYNDAAAKACPGLPDWNALNGCADKFAKGDTFPNGRLVDYPADWGTSNVDRIKGLNLDYVSVPAGSEGALIAEIKGADARNEPLLIMFWAPHWVQAVINLTNVGLPPYEPGCHDDPAVGVNPAATWDCDWERGYIKKMAWVGMKDQWPAAHAILAAYTLRNQDQIPMMNAIDQEGRNIEDVVREWVDNNEAIWQPWVDAAKN
;
A
#
# COMPACT_ATOMS: atom_id res chain seq x y z
N MET A 1 -99.67 2.38 12.92
CA MET A 1 -98.86 1.19 13.22
C MET A 1 -97.40 1.53 12.91
N ASN A 2 -96.63 1.87 13.97
CA ASN A 2 -95.32 2.47 13.87
C ASN A 2 -94.26 1.39 13.99
N ILE A 3 -93.42 1.29 12.94
CA ILE A 3 -92.22 0.44 13.00
C ILE A 3 -91.01 1.36 13.07
N ARG A 4 -90.36 1.42 14.21
CA ARG A 4 -89.11 2.13 14.45
C ARG A 4 -87.89 1.31 13.91
N ALA A 5 -87.22 1.83 12.97
CA ALA A 5 -85.90 1.31 12.53
C ALA A 5 -84.80 1.70 13.55
N LYS A 6 -84.08 0.70 14.08
CA LYS A 6 -82.86 0.90 14.90
C LYS A 6 -81.65 0.94 13.99
N ILE A 7 -81.00 2.07 14.01
CA ILE A 7 -79.66 2.23 13.36
C ILE A 7 -78.61 1.67 14.34
N VAL A 8 -77.91 0.63 13.93
CA VAL A 8 -76.71 0.14 14.63
C VAL A 8 -75.49 0.78 14.03
N SER A 9 -74.86 1.68 14.79
CA SER A 9 -73.56 2.25 14.44
C SER A 9 -72.48 1.23 14.78
N ALA A 10 -71.81 0.69 13.76
CA ALA A 10 -70.61 -0.10 13.91
C ALA A 10 -69.40 0.86 13.99
N ALA A 11 -68.77 0.98 15.14
CA ALA A 11 -67.51 1.65 15.34
C ALA A 11 -66.36 0.76 14.84
N MET A 12 -65.74 1.15 13.69
CA MET A 12 -64.53 0.54 13.18
C MET A 12 -63.35 1.10 13.98
N PHE A 13 -62.78 0.31 14.89
CA PHE A 13 -61.49 0.56 15.54
C PHE A 13 -60.39 0.23 14.54
N GLY A 14 -59.85 1.22 13.90
CA GLY A 14 -58.62 1.06 13.10
C GLY A 14 -57.41 0.84 14.00
N LEU A 15 -56.91 -0.37 14.05
CA LEU A 15 -55.63 -0.70 14.69
C LEU A 15 -54.49 -0.32 13.78
N THR A 16 -53.95 0.88 13.98
CA THR A 16 -52.71 1.32 13.31
C THR A 16 -51.55 0.57 13.93
N MET A 17 -51.08 -0.50 13.26
CA MET A 17 -49.79 -1.11 13.56
C MET A 17 -48.68 -0.12 13.19
N LEU A 18 -48.08 0.53 14.17
CA LEU A 18 -46.79 1.16 14.02
C LEU A 18 -45.73 0.06 13.78
N LEU A 19 -45.34 -0.15 12.55
CA LEU A 19 -44.13 -0.88 12.22
C LEU A 19 -42.93 0.01 12.65
N THR A 20 -42.47 -0.18 13.89
CA THR A 20 -41.16 0.26 14.30
C THR A 20 -40.18 -0.60 13.56
N SER A 21 -39.54 -0.04 12.51
CA SER A 21 -38.35 -0.57 11.91
C SER A 21 -37.24 -0.51 12.99
N ILE A 22 -36.98 -1.65 13.61
CA ILE A 22 -35.80 -1.83 14.45
C ILE A 22 -34.66 -1.86 13.46
N SER A 23 -33.95 -0.70 13.30
CA SER A 23 -32.62 -0.69 12.73
C SER A 23 -31.75 -1.53 13.67
N TYR A 24 -31.46 -2.75 13.30
CA TYR A 24 -30.35 -3.50 13.87
C TYR A 24 -29.08 -2.79 13.39
N GLY A 25 -28.61 -1.80 14.14
CA GLY A 25 -27.22 -1.39 14.06
C GLY A 25 -26.39 -2.65 14.30
N ALA A 26 -25.59 -3.05 13.31
CA ALA A 26 -24.73 -4.21 13.46
C ALA A 26 -23.84 -3.98 14.68
N SER A 27 -24.03 -4.80 15.74
CA SER A 27 -23.20 -4.67 16.93
C SER A 27 -21.77 -5.01 16.57
N MET A 28 -20.84 -4.07 16.84
CA MET A 28 -19.40 -4.30 16.63
C MET A 28 -18.97 -5.59 17.34
N GLY A 29 -18.13 -6.41 16.67
CA GLY A 29 -17.62 -7.66 17.23
C GLY A 29 -18.61 -8.84 17.32
N ALA A 30 -19.81 -8.71 16.77
CA ALA A 30 -20.84 -9.77 16.86
C ALA A 30 -20.51 -11.02 16.02
N VAL A 31 -19.63 -10.91 15.03
CA VAL A 31 -19.25 -12.00 14.12
C VAL A 31 -18.02 -12.73 14.66
N ASN A 32 -18.13 -14.04 14.81
CA ASN A 32 -17.06 -14.87 15.40
C ASN A 32 -15.93 -15.23 14.43
N GLU A 33 -16.19 -15.21 13.12
CA GLU A 33 -15.20 -15.48 12.09
C GLU A 33 -14.15 -14.37 12.10
N PRO A 34 -12.85 -14.72 11.99
CA PRO A 34 -11.78 -13.71 11.96
C PRO A 34 -11.79 -12.92 10.66
N ILE A 35 -11.44 -11.64 10.77
CA ILE A 35 -11.11 -10.79 9.63
C ILE A 35 -9.66 -11.09 9.27
N LYS A 36 -9.42 -11.57 8.04
CA LYS A 36 -8.10 -11.97 7.57
C LYS A 36 -7.43 -10.81 6.86
N LEU A 37 -6.37 -10.28 7.43
CA LEU A 37 -5.61 -9.17 6.87
C LEU A 37 -4.32 -9.66 6.22
N ALA A 38 -4.05 -9.21 4.99
CA ALA A 38 -2.82 -9.55 4.28
C ALA A 38 -1.60 -8.94 4.97
N VAL A 39 -0.54 -9.75 5.09
CA VAL A 39 0.80 -9.31 5.50
C VAL A 39 1.75 -9.62 4.35
N ASN A 40 2.36 -8.58 3.77
CA ASN A 40 3.39 -8.68 2.73
C ASN A 40 4.79 -8.74 3.36
N GLU A 41 5.85 -8.42 2.57
CA GLU A 41 7.21 -8.71 3.00
C GLU A 41 8.00 -7.49 3.52
N TRP A 42 7.42 -6.29 3.60
CA TRP A 42 8.12 -5.09 4.06
C TRP A 42 7.53 -4.49 5.33
N THR A 43 8.39 -3.88 6.13
CA THR A 43 8.05 -3.39 7.48
C THR A 43 6.95 -2.35 7.48
N GLY A 44 6.91 -1.45 6.49
CA GLY A 44 5.85 -0.45 6.39
C GLY A 44 4.47 -1.08 6.31
N GLN A 45 4.31 -2.11 5.48
CA GLN A 45 3.04 -2.82 5.32
C GLN A 45 2.66 -3.62 6.58
N HIS A 46 3.63 -4.23 7.24
CA HIS A 46 3.37 -4.88 8.52
C HIS A 46 2.78 -3.89 9.53
N ILE A 47 3.37 -2.70 9.66
CA ILE A 47 2.87 -1.64 10.56
C ILE A 47 1.43 -1.26 10.17
N THR A 48 1.21 -0.96 8.90
CA THR A 48 -0.12 -0.60 8.37
C THR A 48 -1.17 -1.65 8.73
N THR A 49 -0.85 -2.92 8.50
CA THR A 49 -1.76 -4.02 8.77
C THR A 49 -1.98 -4.24 10.27
N HIS A 50 -0.92 -4.19 11.08
CA HIS A 50 -1.05 -4.39 12.53
C HIS A 50 -1.75 -3.22 13.24
N VAL A 51 -1.58 -1.96 12.78
CA VAL A 51 -2.35 -0.82 13.31
C VAL A 51 -3.84 -1.04 13.10
N ALA A 52 -4.25 -1.34 11.87
CA ALA A 52 -5.65 -1.61 11.57
C ALA A 52 -6.18 -2.83 12.33
N GLY A 53 -5.40 -3.92 12.39
CA GLY A 53 -5.76 -5.12 13.11
C GLY A 53 -6.00 -4.88 14.59
N GLN A 54 -5.09 -4.19 15.28
CA GLN A 54 -5.24 -3.88 16.69
C GLN A 54 -6.42 -2.92 16.98
N VAL A 55 -6.73 -2.00 16.05
CA VAL A 55 -7.94 -1.15 16.17
C VAL A 55 -9.21 -1.99 16.00
N LEU A 56 -9.24 -2.93 15.05
CA LEU A 56 -10.35 -3.87 14.90
C LEU A 56 -10.53 -4.77 16.14
N GLU A 57 -9.44 -5.25 16.73
CA GLU A 57 -9.48 -6.04 17.97
C GLU A 57 -10.04 -5.23 19.14
N ARG A 58 -9.70 -3.93 19.26
CA ARG A 58 -10.32 -3.02 20.26
C ARG A 58 -11.81 -2.79 20.00
N ALA A 59 -12.23 -2.84 18.74
CA ALA A 59 -13.63 -2.80 18.36
C ALA A 59 -14.36 -4.15 18.60
N GLY A 60 -13.66 -5.18 19.10
CA GLY A 60 -14.21 -6.48 19.48
C GLY A 60 -14.15 -7.55 18.39
N TYR A 61 -13.48 -7.30 17.24
CA TYR A 61 -13.32 -8.29 16.18
C TYR A 61 -12.14 -9.23 16.45
N LYS A 62 -12.23 -10.44 15.90
CA LYS A 62 -11.06 -11.32 15.79
C LYS A 62 -10.31 -11.01 14.50
N VAL A 63 -9.00 -10.91 14.57
CA VAL A 63 -8.13 -10.66 13.42
C VAL A 63 -7.19 -11.83 13.24
N GLU A 64 -6.95 -12.20 11.99
CA GLU A 64 -5.95 -13.16 11.57
C GLU A 64 -5.02 -12.49 10.55
N TYR A 65 -3.71 -12.58 10.77
CA TYR A 65 -2.71 -12.06 9.86
C TYR A 65 -2.26 -13.17 8.91
N VAL A 66 -2.46 -12.97 7.60
CA VAL A 66 -2.20 -13.97 6.57
C VAL A 66 -1.08 -13.50 5.66
N THR A 67 0.05 -14.20 5.66
CA THR A 67 1.15 -13.90 4.75
C THR A 67 0.71 -14.11 3.30
N ALA A 68 0.91 -13.09 2.48
CA ALA A 68 0.59 -13.10 1.05
C ALA A 68 1.63 -12.32 0.27
N GLY A 69 2.12 -12.86 -0.83
CA GLY A 69 3.00 -12.15 -1.74
C GLY A 69 2.29 -10.96 -2.39
N TYR A 70 3.07 -9.98 -2.85
CA TYR A 70 2.53 -8.69 -3.31
C TYR A 70 1.47 -8.84 -4.42
N TYR A 71 1.74 -9.51 -5.51
CA TYR A 71 0.75 -9.75 -6.56
C TYR A 71 -0.29 -10.81 -6.21
N PRO A 72 0.07 -11.97 -5.61
CA PRO A 72 -0.89 -13.02 -5.23
C PRO A 72 -1.99 -12.54 -4.29
N GLN A 73 -1.75 -11.53 -3.44
CA GLN A 73 -2.77 -11.00 -2.53
C GLN A 73 -4.06 -10.55 -3.24
N MET A 74 -3.96 -10.03 -4.47
CA MET A 74 -5.13 -9.59 -5.23
C MET A 74 -6.08 -10.76 -5.55
N THR A 75 -5.52 -11.92 -5.88
CA THR A 75 -6.30 -13.17 -6.04
C THR A 75 -6.84 -13.66 -4.70
N ALA A 76 -6.04 -13.59 -3.64
CA ALA A 76 -6.44 -14.01 -2.30
C ALA A 76 -7.62 -13.18 -1.76
N ILE A 77 -7.65 -11.87 -2.03
CA ILE A 77 -8.79 -11.00 -1.66
C ILE A 77 -10.02 -11.38 -2.50
N ARG A 78 -9.87 -11.54 -3.82
CA ARG A 78 -10.97 -11.94 -4.71
C ARG A 78 -11.63 -13.24 -4.25
N ASP A 79 -10.84 -14.21 -3.84
CA ASP A 79 -11.31 -15.56 -3.44
C ASP A 79 -11.65 -15.64 -1.93
N ASN A 80 -11.59 -14.50 -1.20
CA ASN A 80 -11.84 -14.39 0.25
C ASN A 80 -10.97 -15.34 1.11
N THR A 81 -9.78 -15.68 0.65
CA THR A 81 -8.76 -16.33 1.50
C THR A 81 -8.03 -15.31 2.36
N VAL A 82 -8.04 -14.05 1.91
CA VAL A 82 -7.72 -12.82 2.64
C VAL A 82 -8.93 -11.89 2.56
N THR A 83 -9.32 -11.27 3.65
CA THR A 83 -10.49 -10.36 3.68
C THR A 83 -10.13 -8.96 3.18
N ALA A 84 -8.96 -8.44 3.56
CA ALA A 84 -8.49 -7.12 3.16
C ALA A 84 -6.97 -7.02 3.11
N SER A 85 -6.48 -6.12 2.27
CA SER A 85 -5.10 -5.63 2.28
C SER A 85 -5.10 -4.10 2.33
N LEU A 86 -4.21 -3.54 3.14
CA LEU A 86 -4.29 -2.14 3.54
C LEU A 86 -3.18 -1.28 2.96
N GLU A 87 -2.24 -1.88 2.22
CA GLU A 87 -1.15 -1.16 1.59
C GLU A 87 -0.87 -1.70 0.19
N ILE A 88 -1.65 -1.24 -0.79
CA ILE A 88 -1.50 -1.55 -2.21
C ILE A 88 -0.94 -0.32 -2.92
N TRP A 89 0.28 -0.43 -3.42
CA TRP A 89 0.97 0.64 -4.16
C TRP A 89 0.47 0.72 -5.59
N SER A 90 -0.35 1.73 -5.90
CA SER A 90 -1.07 1.83 -7.17
C SER A 90 -0.16 1.94 -8.39
N ALA A 91 1.01 2.57 -8.24
CA ALA A 91 1.97 2.75 -9.32
C ALA A 91 2.67 1.45 -9.75
N ASN A 92 2.66 0.41 -8.91
CA ASN A 92 3.38 -0.84 -9.15
C ASN A 92 2.48 -2.05 -9.37
N ILE A 93 1.27 -2.07 -8.77
CA ILE A 93 0.36 -3.24 -8.83
C ILE A 93 -0.20 -3.51 -10.24
N GLY A 94 -0.26 -2.46 -11.09
CA GLY A 94 -0.59 -2.57 -12.52
C GLY A 94 -1.90 -3.31 -12.81
N GLU A 95 -1.83 -4.23 -13.78
CA GLU A 95 -3.01 -4.99 -14.25
C GLU A 95 -3.61 -5.93 -13.19
N HIS A 96 -2.85 -6.33 -12.17
CA HIS A 96 -3.38 -7.14 -11.07
C HIS A 96 -4.50 -6.41 -10.34
N TYR A 97 -4.34 -5.10 -10.10
CA TYR A 97 -5.36 -4.24 -9.53
C TYR A 97 -6.60 -4.16 -10.44
N THR A 98 -6.41 -3.80 -11.70
CA THR A 98 -7.53 -3.60 -12.63
C THR A 98 -8.34 -4.88 -12.85
N LYS A 99 -7.66 -6.04 -12.97
CA LYS A 99 -8.31 -7.36 -13.07
C LYS A 99 -9.08 -7.73 -11.81
N ALA A 100 -8.53 -7.44 -10.62
CA ALA A 100 -9.19 -7.72 -9.35
C ALA A 100 -10.47 -6.90 -9.19
N VAL A 101 -10.41 -5.59 -9.43
CA VAL A 101 -11.59 -4.70 -9.38
C VAL A 101 -12.63 -5.08 -10.44
N ALA A 102 -12.19 -5.35 -11.68
CA ALA A 102 -13.08 -5.75 -12.78
C ALA A 102 -13.80 -7.09 -12.52
N SER A 103 -13.28 -7.93 -11.62
CA SER A 103 -13.97 -9.18 -11.23
C SER A 103 -15.28 -8.95 -10.47
N GLY A 104 -15.49 -7.74 -9.92
CA GLY A 104 -16.61 -7.41 -9.04
C GLY A 104 -16.57 -8.10 -7.68
N GLN A 105 -15.47 -8.77 -7.34
CA GLN A 105 -15.28 -9.46 -6.05
C GLN A 105 -14.34 -8.69 -5.10
N VAL A 106 -13.68 -7.65 -5.59
CA VAL A 106 -12.76 -6.79 -4.83
C VAL A 106 -13.22 -5.35 -4.92
N GLU A 107 -13.26 -4.66 -3.80
CA GLU A 107 -13.57 -3.23 -3.72
C GLU A 107 -12.40 -2.44 -3.16
N GLU A 108 -12.32 -1.18 -3.57
CA GLU A 108 -11.39 -0.20 -3.02
C GLU A 108 -12.02 0.48 -1.79
N LEU A 109 -11.31 0.46 -0.66
CA LEU A 109 -11.69 1.15 0.57
C LEU A 109 -11.12 2.57 0.67
N GLY A 110 -10.54 3.09 -0.42
CA GLY A 110 -9.97 4.42 -0.49
C GLY A 110 -8.46 4.47 -0.20
N ASP A 111 -7.95 5.68 -0.13
CA ASP A 111 -6.54 5.99 0.10
C ASP A 111 -6.16 5.73 1.58
N LEU A 112 -4.95 5.22 1.81
CA LEU A 112 -4.42 5.02 3.17
C LEU A 112 -3.97 6.34 3.80
N GLY A 113 -3.57 7.34 3.00
CA GLY A 113 -3.11 8.65 3.49
C GLY A 113 -1.58 8.80 3.55
N LEU A 114 -0.81 7.75 3.28
CA LEU A 114 0.63 7.86 3.07
C LEU A 114 0.90 8.56 1.73
N VAL A 115 1.99 9.33 1.68
CA VAL A 115 2.44 9.99 0.45
C VAL A 115 3.62 9.20 -0.11
N PRO A 116 3.37 8.30 -1.09
CA PRO A 116 4.39 7.43 -1.62
C PRO A 116 5.29 8.14 -2.65
N VAL A 117 6.54 7.69 -2.71
CA VAL A 117 7.47 7.94 -3.82
C VAL A 117 8.15 6.61 -4.14
N GLU A 118 8.07 6.17 -5.37
CA GLU A 118 8.87 5.07 -5.92
C GLU A 118 9.71 5.63 -7.05
N THR A 119 11.03 5.44 -7.02
CA THR A 119 11.91 5.86 -8.09
C THR A 119 13.32 5.30 -7.88
N TRP A 120 14.25 5.65 -8.74
CA TRP A 120 15.65 5.39 -8.51
C TRP A 120 16.28 6.45 -7.64
N PHE A 121 17.06 5.99 -6.66
CA PHE A 121 17.82 6.84 -5.76
C PHE A 121 19.31 6.60 -5.93
N TYR A 122 20.10 7.61 -5.59
CA TYR A 122 21.54 7.52 -5.51
C TYR A 122 22.06 8.18 -4.23
N ASN A 123 23.24 7.77 -3.77
CA ASN A 123 23.87 8.29 -2.56
C ASN A 123 24.89 9.40 -2.88
N ASP A 124 25.45 10.04 -1.85
CA ASP A 124 26.45 11.12 -1.98
C ASP A 124 27.72 10.68 -2.71
N ALA A 125 28.14 9.42 -2.56
CA ALA A 125 29.29 8.89 -3.28
C ALA A 125 29.01 8.82 -4.80
N ALA A 126 27.80 8.44 -5.19
CA ALA A 126 27.37 8.43 -6.57
C ALA A 126 27.31 9.85 -7.17
N ALA A 127 26.81 10.84 -6.40
CA ALA A 127 26.82 12.24 -6.85
C ALA A 127 28.24 12.74 -7.20
N LYS A 128 29.24 12.30 -6.43
CA LYS A 128 30.65 12.65 -6.69
C LYS A 128 31.23 11.87 -7.86
N ALA A 129 30.89 10.60 -8.01
CA ALA A 129 31.43 9.72 -9.05
C ALA A 129 30.80 9.96 -10.43
N CYS A 130 29.58 10.48 -10.46
CA CYS A 130 28.80 10.76 -11.67
C CYS A 130 28.33 12.22 -11.70
N PRO A 131 29.23 13.17 -12.07
CA PRO A 131 28.86 14.57 -12.24
C PRO A 131 27.82 14.71 -13.35
N GLY A 132 26.70 15.33 -13.02
CA GLY A 132 25.54 15.45 -13.90
C GLY A 132 24.28 14.88 -13.29
N LEU A 133 24.38 13.97 -12.31
CA LEU A 133 23.22 13.61 -11.48
C LEU A 133 22.67 14.87 -10.80
N PRO A 134 21.36 15.02 -10.68
CA PRO A 134 20.31 14.00 -10.82
C PRO A 134 19.84 13.72 -12.26
N ASP A 135 20.34 14.38 -13.29
CA ASP A 135 19.91 14.11 -14.66
C ASP A 135 20.25 12.67 -15.06
N TRP A 136 19.22 11.88 -15.38
CA TRP A 136 19.38 10.48 -15.79
C TRP A 136 20.27 10.29 -17.02
N ASN A 137 20.35 11.30 -17.92
CA ASN A 137 21.22 11.25 -19.10
C ASN A 137 22.69 11.11 -18.73
N ALA A 138 23.10 11.52 -17.53
CA ALA A 138 24.48 11.37 -17.07
C ALA A 138 24.86 9.90 -16.79
N LEU A 139 23.90 9.01 -16.55
CA LEU A 139 24.14 7.64 -16.10
C LEU A 139 25.03 6.84 -17.06
N ASN A 140 24.79 6.91 -18.37
CA ASN A 140 25.62 6.17 -19.35
C ASN A 140 27.09 6.61 -19.33
N GLY A 141 27.35 7.90 -19.08
CA GLY A 141 28.70 8.43 -18.96
C GLY A 141 29.49 7.97 -17.74
N CYS A 142 28.83 7.33 -16.79
CA CYS A 142 29.41 6.84 -15.53
C CYS A 142 29.01 5.41 -15.17
N ALA A 143 28.53 4.62 -16.12
CA ALA A 143 28.08 3.25 -15.86
C ALA A 143 29.21 2.40 -15.19
N ASP A 144 30.47 2.60 -15.61
CA ASP A 144 31.66 1.95 -15.03
C ASP A 144 31.83 2.22 -13.53
N LYS A 145 31.38 3.38 -13.03
CA LYS A 145 31.47 3.76 -11.61
C LYS A 145 30.48 2.98 -10.73
N PHE A 146 29.39 2.53 -11.32
CA PHE A 146 28.37 1.73 -10.66
C PHE A 146 28.53 0.22 -10.92
N ALA A 147 29.43 -0.16 -11.82
CA ALA A 147 29.69 -1.55 -12.16
C ALA A 147 30.25 -2.33 -10.98
N LYS A 148 29.84 -3.58 -10.83
CA LYS A 148 30.41 -4.55 -9.92
C LYS A 148 30.93 -5.75 -10.71
N GLY A 149 31.59 -6.69 -10.06
CA GLY A 149 32.22 -7.82 -10.76
C GLY A 149 31.24 -8.68 -11.57
N ASP A 150 29.97 -8.70 -11.18
CA ASP A 150 28.89 -9.44 -11.81
C ASP A 150 28.18 -8.65 -12.94
N THR A 151 28.35 -7.32 -13.00
CA THR A 151 27.67 -6.49 -14.01
C THR A 151 28.63 -5.83 -14.98
N PHE A 152 29.95 -5.79 -14.68
CA PHE A 152 30.95 -5.10 -15.51
C PHE A 152 30.90 -5.55 -16.99
N PRO A 153 30.92 -4.63 -17.98
CA PRO A 153 31.20 -3.20 -17.84
C PRO A 153 29.97 -2.33 -17.52
N ASN A 154 28.77 -2.92 -17.41
CA ASN A 154 27.53 -2.21 -17.18
C ASN A 154 27.41 -1.76 -15.73
N GLY A 155 26.77 -0.61 -15.51
CA GLY A 155 26.41 -0.15 -14.18
C GLY A 155 25.41 -1.10 -13.51
N ARG A 156 25.42 -1.17 -12.18
CA ARG A 156 24.47 -1.94 -11.39
C ARG A 156 23.38 -1.04 -10.85
N LEU A 157 22.13 -1.33 -11.20
CA LEU A 157 20.95 -0.87 -10.46
C LEU A 157 20.58 -1.96 -9.46
N VAL A 158 20.69 -1.68 -8.17
CA VAL A 158 20.11 -2.56 -7.13
C VAL A 158 18.61 -2.40 -7.19
N ASP A 159 17.91 -3.49 -7.43
CA ASP A 159 16.46 -3.49 -7.63
C ASP A 159 15.73 -4.16 -6.45
N TYR A 160 14.43 -3.91 -6.32
CA TYR A 160 13.61 -4.60 -5.34
C TYR A 160 13.49 -6.11 -5.66
N PRO A 161 13.00 -6.93 -4.72
CA PRO A 161 12.78 -8.35 -4.97
C PRO A 161 11.99 -8.61 -6.26
N ALA A 162 12.40 -9.60 -7.05
CA ALA A 162 11.83 -9.86 -8.37
C ALA A 162 10.32 -10.21 -8.34
N ASP A 163 9.82 -10.69 -7.21
CA ASP A 163 8.40 -10.97 -6.98
C ASP A 163 7.55 -9.71 -6.68
N TRP A 164 8.19 -8.55 -6.52
CA TRP A 164 7.51 -7.25 -6.46
C TRP A 164 7.40 -6.58 -7.83
N GLY A 165 8.05 -7.12 -8.87
CA GLY A 165 7.99 -6.66 -10.25
C GLY A 165 9.34 -6.63 -10.95
N THR A 166 9.30 -6.37 -12.24
CA THR A 166 10.49 -6.35 -13.12
C THR A 166 10.56 -5.11 -14.01
N SER A 167 9.75 -4.09 -13.73
CA SER A 167 9.61 -2.89 -14.58
C SER A 167 10.91 -2.09 -14.77
N ASN A 168 11.86 -2.24 -13.83
CA ASN A 168 13.16 -1.60 -13.96
C ASN A 168 14.02 -2.18 -15.10
N VAL A 169 13.86 -3.45 -15.43
CA VAL A 169 14.52 -4.05 -16.60
C VAL A 169 14.02 -3.38 -17.89
N ASP A 170 12.71 -3.13 -17.98
CA ASP A 170 12.14 -2.46 -19.15
C ASP A 170 12.50 -0.98 -19.19
N ARG A 171 12.53 -0.31 -18.03
CA ARG A 171 12.95 1.09 -17.93
C ARG A 171 14.42 1.30 -18.32
N ILE A 172 15.32 0.42 -17.88
CA ILE A 172 16.74 0.44 -18.33
C ILE A 172 16.81 0.33 -19.85
N LYS A 173 16.06 -0.56 -20.47
CA LYS A 173 16.00 -0.71 -21.93
C LYS A 173 15.36 0.51 -22.60
N GLY A 174 14.22 0.97 -22.08
CA GLY A 174 13.49 2.12 -22.62
C GLY A 174 14.34 3.37 -22.67
N LEU A 175 15.14 3.61 -21.63
CA LEU A 175 16.07 4.73 -21.52
C LEU A 175 17.43 4.49 -22.21
N ASN A 176 17.64 3.34 -22.86
CA ASN A 176 18.92 2.95 -23.47
C ASN A 176 20.12 3.07 -22.52
N LEU A 177 19.97 2.61 -21.26
CA LEU A 177 21.02 2.70 -20.26
C LEU A 177 21.92 1.45 -20.26
N ASP A 178 23.24 1.68 -20.13
CA ASP A 178 24.25 0.64 -19.98
C ASP A 178 24.28 0.11 -18.52
N TYR A 179 23.13 -0.35 -18.05
CA TYR A 179 22.92 -0.84 -16.68
C TYR A 179 22.27 -2.22 -16.68
N VAL A 180 22.46 -2.91 -15.57
CA VAL A 180 21.80 -4.19 -15.27
C VAL A 180 21.01 -4.04 -13.97
N SER A 181 19.72 -4.38 -14.00
CA SER A 181 18.90 -4.53 -12.81
C SER A 181 19.33 -5.80 -12.08
N VAL A 182 19.70 -5.66 -10.81
CA VAL A 182 20.11 -6.76 -9.93
C VAL A 182 19.16 -6.81 -8.73
N PRO A 183 18.16 -7.71 -8.74
CA PRO A 183 17.17 -7.79 -7.67
C PRO A 183 17.82 -8.13 -6.33
N ALA A 184 17.44 -7.42 -5.28
CA ALA A 184 17.71 -7.80 -3.91
C ALA A 184 16.71 -8.88 -3.45
N GLY A 185 17.08 -9.66 -2.44
CA GLY A 185 16.24 -10.76 -1.96
C GLY A 185 15.12 -10.33 -1.00
N SER A 186 15.18 -9.09 -0.47
CA SER A 186 14.23 -8.56 0.52
C SER A 186 14.44 -7.07 0.76
N GLU A 187 13.50 -6.39 1.45
CA GLU A 187 13.70 -5.03 1.98
C GLU A 187 14.98 -4.94 2.82
N GLY A 188 15.23 -5.91 3.72
CA GLY A 188 16.42 -5.94 4.54
C GLY A 188 17.72 -6.01 3.72
N ALA A 189 17.71 -6.68 2.55
CA ALA A 189 18.85 -6.72 1.64
C ALA A 189 19.06 -5.36 0.96
N LEU A 190 17.99 -4.65 0.57
CA LEU A 190 18.07 -3.28 0.05
C LEU A 190 18.67 -2.31 1.08
N ILE A 191 18.20 -2.40 2.34
CA ILE A 191 18.73 -1.60 3.45
C ILE A 191 20.22 -1.91 3.68
N ALA A 192 20.63 -3.18 3.58
CA ALA A 192 22.02 -3.57 3.72
C ALA A 192 22.91 -3.03 2.58
N GLU A 193 22.42 -2.99 1.34
CA GLU A 193 23.10 -2.36 0.21
C GLU A 193 23.27 -0.85 0.44
N ILE A 194 22.25 -0.15 0.89
CA ILE A 194 22.30 1.29 1.21
C ILE A 194 23.33 1.55 2.30
N LYS A 195 23.23 0.86 3.45
CA LYS A 195 24.17 1.03 4.58
C LYS A 195 25.61 0.64 4.21
N GLY A 196 25.76 -0.45 3.45
CA GLY A 196 27.06 -0.94 3.01
C GLY A 196 27.75 0.02 2.07
N ALA A 197 27.03 0.58 1.08
CA ALA A 197 27.57 1.56 0.15
C ALA A 197 27.95 2.86 0.87
N ASP A 198 27.10 3.35 1.78
CA ASP A 198 27.37 4.54 2.58
C ASP A 198 28.63 4.36 3.44
N ALA A 199 28.71 3.28 4.21
CA ALA A 199 29.85 2.98 5.09
C ALA A 199 31.19 2.86 4.33
N ARG A 200 31.18 2.35 3.09
CA ARG A 200 32.37 2.23 2.23
C ARG A 200 32.61 3.43 1.34
N ASN A 201 31.73 4.45 1.38
CA ASN A 201 31.71 5.60 0.48
C ASN A 201 31.79 5.15 -1.01
N GLU A 202 31.00 4.13 -1.37
CA GLU A 202 30.88 3.58 -2.72
C GLU A 202 29.65 4.13 -3.42
N PRO A 203 29.73 4.39 -4.76
CA PRO A 203 28.57 4.77 -5.53
C PRO A 203 27.47 3.70 -5.49
N LEU A 204 26.24 4.14 -5.25
CA LEU A 204 25.05 3.32 -5.26
C LEU A 204 23.97 3.95 -6.14
N LEU A 205 23.39 3.13 -7.04
CA LEU A 205 22.12 3.39 -7.71
C LEU A 205 21.16 2.28 -7.30
N ILE A 206 19.99 2.65 -6.78
CA ILE A 206 19.06 1.72 -6.19
C ILE A 206 17.61 2.12 -6.48
N MET A 207 16.75 1.16 -6.81
CA MET A 207 15.32 1.30 -6.71
C MET A 207 14.91 1.27 -5.25
N PHE A 208 14.21 2.31 -4.81
CA PHE A 208 13.73 2.39 -3.43
C PHE A 208 12.44 3.22 -3.34
N TRP A 209 11.93 3.41 -2.13
CA TRP A 209 10.67 4.13 -1.90
C TRP A 209 10.70 5.00 -0.64
N ALA A 210 9.75 5.93 -0.60
CA ALA A 210 9.35 6.68 0.59
C ALA A 210 7.85 6.47 0.84
N PRO A 211 7.38 6.53 2.10
CA PRO A 211 8.13 6.85 3.31
C PRO A 211 9.02 5.68 3.77
N HIS A 212 10.24 5.98 4.20
CA HIS A 212 11.13 5.00 4.80
C HIS A 212 12.12 5.67 5.77
N TRP A 213 12.40 5.04 6.91
CA TRP A 213 13.28 5.59 7.95
C TRP A 213 14.73 5.76 7.48
N VAL A 214 15.21 4.94 6.54
CA VAL A 214 16.62 4.98 6.08
C VAL A 214 17.02 6.34 5.51
N GLN A 215 16.07 7.05 4.89
CA GLN A 215 16.29 8.38 4.31
C GLN A 215 16.45 9.48 5.38
N ALA A 216 16.09 9.20 6.63
CA ALA A 216 16.35 10.11 7.74
C ALA A 216 17.80 10.02 8.26
N VAL A 217 18.52 8.95 7.93
CA VAL A 217 19.88 8.68 8.44
C VAL A 217 20.93 8.60 7.35
N ILE A 218 20.56 8.27 6.11
CA ILE A 218 21.45 8.23 4.94
C ILE A 218 20.83 9.08 3.85
N ASN A 219 21.62 10.00 3.30
CA ASN A 219 21.16 10.87 2.22
C ASN A 219 21.01 10.08 0.92
N LEU A 220 19.77 9.97 0.45
CA LEU A 220 19.42 9.39 -0.84
C LEU A 220 18.68 10.44 -1.66
N THR A 221 19.20 10.73 -2.84
CA THR A 221 18.63 11.70 -3.78
C THR A 221 17.99 10.98 -4.95
N ASN A 222 16.82 11.46 -5.40
CA ASN A 222 16.11 10.90 -6.57
C ASN A 222 16.89 11.16 -7.85
N VAL A 223 16.96 10.17 -8.73
CA VAL A 223 17.34 10.40 -10.13
C VAL A 223 16.20 11.16 -10.82
N GLY A 224 16.53 12.21 -11.55
CA GLY A 224 15.57 12.96 -12.37
C GLY A 224 15.27 12.20 -13.66
N LEU A 225 14.45 11.15 -13.57
CA LEU A 225 13.96 10.40 -14.71
C LEU A 225 13.01 11.26 -15.57
N PRO A 226 12.80 10.92 -16.86
CA PRO A 226 11.78 11.60 -17.68
C PRO A 226 10.41 11.53 -16.98
N PRO A 227 9.64 12.63 -16.94
CA PRO A 227 8.34 12.63 -16.26
C PRO A 227 7.41 11.54 -16.78
N TYR A 228 6.64 10.94 -15.89
CA TYR A 228 5.56 10.05 -16.30
C TYR A 228 4.51 10.79 -17.12
N GLU A 229 4.14 10.20 -18.25
CA GLU A 229 2.99 10.59 -19.05
C GLU A 229 2.07 9.37 -19.25
N PRO A 230 0.73 9.51 -19.16
CA PRO A 230 -0.17 8.39 -19.36
C PRO A 230 0.07 7.70 -20.70
N GLY A 231 0.33 6.39 -20.65
CA GLY A 231 0.65 5.58 -21.84
C GLY A 231 2.14 5.28 -22.03
N CYS A 232 3.08 5.95 -21.35
CA CYS A 232 4.52 5.74 -21.55
C CYS A 232 5.01 4.31 -21.22
N HIS A 233 4.21 3.53 -20.52
CA HIS A 233 4.49 2.11 -20.27
C HIS A 233 4.02 1.18 -21.38
N ASP A 234 3.10 1.64 -22.25
CA ASP A 234 2.40 0.79 -23.21
C ASP A 234 2.52 1.27 -24.66
N ASP A 235 2.69 2.58 -24.87
CA ASP A 235 2.72 3.21 -26.18
C ASP A 235 4.09 3.87 -26.44
N PRO A 236 4.90 3.36 -27.38
CA PRO A 236 6.19 3.93 -27.70
C PRO A 236 6.12 5.35 -28.33
N ALA A 237 4.93 5.84 -28.67
CA ALA A 237 4.75 7.23 -29.10
C ALA A 237 4.74 8.21 -27.91
N VAL A 238 4.67 7.71 -26.68
CA VAL A 238 4.67 8.50 -25.45
C VAL A 238 5.98 8.26 -24.71
N GLY A 239 6.66 9.32 -24.33
CA GLY A 239 7.95 9.26 -23.64
C GLY A 239 9.10 9.86 -24.46
N VAL A 240 10.33 9.59 -24.07
CA VAL A 240 11.54 10.21 -24.66
C VAL A 240 12.20 9.35 -25.74
N ASN A 241 11.84 8.07 -25.83
CA ASN A 241 12.38 7.12 -26.80
C ASN A 241 11.28 6.52 -27.67
N PRO A 242 11.05 7.02 -28.92
CA PRO A 242 9.94 6.59 -29.77
C PRO A 242 10.08 5.14 -30.28
N ALA A 243 11.15 4.42 -29.93
CA ALA A 243 11.36 3.02 -30.26
C ALA A 243 11.12 2.06 -29.09
N ALA A 244 10.72 2.58 -27.91
CA ALA A 244 10.57 1.78 -26.70
C ALA A 244 9.40 2.28 -25.85
N THR A 245 9.05 1.50 -24.85
CA THR A 245 8.13 1.84 -23.75
C THR A 245 8.91 1.87 -22.43
N TRP A 246 8.31 2.27 -21.33
CA TRP A 246 8.94 2.33 -20.01
C TRP A 246 10.12 3.33 -19.93
N ASP A 247 10.13 4.33 -20.77
CA ASP A 247 11.18 5.36 -20.85
C ASP A 247 10.82 6.62 -20.03
N CYS A 248 10.09 6.45 -18.94
CA CYS A 248 9.61 7.48 -18.03
C CYS A 248 9.72 7.03 -16.56
N ASP A 249 9.54 7.98 -15.64
CA ASP A 249 9.44 7.75 -14.21
C ASP A 249 8.17 6.96 -13.87
N TRP A 250 7.96 6.67 -12.58
CA TRP A 250 6.70 6.11 -12.09
C TRP A 250 5.58 7.15 -12.14
N GLU A 251 4.37 6.66 -12.34
CA GLU A 251 3.18 7.45 -12.04
C GLU A 251 3.22 7.86 -10.55
N ARG A 252 2.76 9.07 -10.24
CA ARG A 252 2.53 9.43 -8.84
C ARG A 252 1.42 8.56 -8.28
N GLY A 253 1.82 7.59 -7.48
CA GLY A 253 0.93 6.59 -6.93
C GLY A 253 0.16 7.08 -5.71
N TYR A 254 -0.82 6.27 -5.35
CA TYR A 254 -1.52 6.29 -4.08
C TYR A 254 -1.29 4.96 -3.39
N ILE A 255 -1.44 4.92 -2.08
CA ILE A 255 -1.48 3.66 -1.36
C ILE A 255 -2.94 3.36 -1.06
N LYS A 256 -3.46 2.33 -1.72
CA LYS A 256 -4.87 1.94 -1.66
C LYS A 256 -5.11 0.88 -0.60
N LYS A 257 -6.32 0.91 -0.04
CA LYS A 257 -6.86 -0.17 0.79
C LYS A 257 -7.88 -0.95 -0.04
N MET A 258 -7.81 -2.27 0.00
CA MET A 258 -8.66 -3.16 -0.79
C MET A 258 -9.30 -4.21 0.10
N ALA A 259 -10.54 -4.59 -0.20
CA ALA A 259 -11.24 -5.65 0.52
C ALA A 259 -12.06 -6.54 -0.42
N TRP A 260 -12.36 -7.73 0.04
CA TRP A 260 -13.38 -8.58 -0.54
C TRP A 260 -14.75 -7.92 -0.41
N VAL A 261 -15.53 -7.85 -1.49
CA VAL A 261 -16.84 -7.14 -1.51
C VAL A 261 -17.84 -7.64 -0.47
N GLY A 262 -17.80 -8.93 -0.10
CA GLY A 262 -18.66 -9.49 0.94
C GLY A 262 -18.30 -9.05 2.37
N MET A 263 -17.17 -8.34 2.57
CA MET A 263 -16.81 -7.82 3.88
C MET A 263 -17.87 -6.85 4.42
N LYS A 264 -18.45 -6.03 3.54
CA LYS A 264 -19.49 -5.07 3.91
C LYS A 264 -20.74 -5.73 4.50
N ASP A 265 -21.11 -6.90 4.00
CA ASP A 265 -22.27 -7.63 4.47
C ASP A 265 -21.94 -8.45 5.73
N GLN A 266 -20.76 -9.06 5.78
CA GLN A 266 -20.38 -9.95 6.88
C GLN A 266 -19.89 -9.18 8.12
N TRP A 267 -19.12 -8.08 7.93
CA TRP A 267 -18.57 -7.23 8.99
C TRP A 267 -18.77 -5.73 8.69
N PRO A 268 -20.03 -5.24 8.62
CA PRO A 268 -20.32 -3.88 8.15
C PRO A 268 -19.60 -2.78 8.93
N ALA A 269 -19.50 -2.90 10.26
CA ALA A 269 -18.80 -1.91 11.06
C ALA A 269 -17.27 -2.00 10.88
N ALA A 270 -16.69 -3.21 10.76
CA ALA A 270 -15.26 -3.35 10.44
C ALA A 270 -14.91 -2.80 9.05
N HIS A 271 -15.79 -3.02 8.06
CA HIS A 271 -15.66 -2.41 6.74
C HIS A 271 -15.60 -0.87 6.84
N ALA A 272 -16.51 -0.25 7.60
CA ALA A 272 -16.54 1.19 7.81
C ALA A 272 -15.27 1.69 8.55
N ILE A 273 -14.77 0.95 9.55
CA ILE A 273 -13.50 1.24 10.23
C ILE A 273 -12.34 1.24 9.23
N LEU A 274 -12.20 0.19 8.42
CA LEU A 274 -11.12 0.10 7.43
C LEU A 274 -11.26 1.15 6.33
N ALA A 275 -12.46 1.50 5.91
CA ALA A 275 -12.68 2.59 4.96
C ALA A 275 -12.24 3.95 5.53
N ALA A 276 -12.52 4.21 6.81
CA ALA A 276 -12.12 5.43 7.50
C ALA A 276 -10.63 5.45 7.93
N TYR A 277 -9.99 4.29 8.01
CA TYR A 277 -8.60 4.14 8.43
C TYR A 277 -7.64 4.94 7.55
N THR A 278 -6.79 5.74 8.17
CA THR A 278 -5.70 6.46 7.50
C THR A 278 -4.44 6.45 8.36
N LEU A 279 -3.27 6.47 7.72
CA LEU A 279 -1.97 6.56 8.38
C LEU A 279 -1.13 7.62 7.67
N ARG A 280 -0.34 8.39 8.42
CA ARG A 280 0.54 9.42 7.86
C ARG A 280 1.99 8.99 7.90
N ASN A 281 2.82 9.50 6.99
CA ASN A 281 4.26 9.22 6.97
C ASN A 281 4.92 9.46 8.35
N GLN A 282 4.53 10.55 9.04
CA GLN A 282 5.07 10.88 10.36
C GLN A 282 4.69 9.88 11.47
N ASP A 283 3.64 9.10 11.27
CA ASP A 283 3.22 8.05 12.20
C ASP A 283 3.95 6.73 11.88
N GLN A 284 4.11 6.38 10.60
CA GLN A 284 4.70 5.11 10.17
C GLN A 284 6.23 5.09 10.33
N ILE A 285 6.94 6.15 9.91
CA ILE A 285 8.41 6.19 9.90
C ILE A 285 9.05 5.90 11.26
N PRO A 286 8.60 6.49 12.40
CA PRO A 286 9.17 6.16 13.70
C PRO A 286 8.96 4.70 14.12
N MET A 287 7.80 4.11 13.78
CA MET A 287 7.54 2.69 14.05
C MET A 287 8.46 1.79 13.23
N MET A 288 8.67 2.10 11.93
CA MET A 288 9.64 1.37 11.09
C MET A 288 11.04 1.44 11.70
N ASN A 289 11.50 2.61 12.15
CA ASN A 289 12.81 2.77 12.79
C ASN A 289 12.93 1.90 14.05
N ALA A 290 11.91 1.90 14.90
CA ALA A 290 11.91 1.10 16.12
C ALA A 290 11.99 -0.42 15.83
N ILE A 291 11.36 -0.87 14.75
CA ILE A 291 11.39 -2.28 14.35
C ILE A 291 12.72 -2.64 13.68
N ASP A 292 13.12 -1.90 12.64
CA ASP A 292 14.23 -2.28 11.76
C ASP A 292 15.60 -1.95 12.34
N GLN A 293 15.71 -0.86 13.12
CA GLN A 293 16.97 -0.39 13.69
C GLN A 293 17.18 -0.83 15.13
N GLU A 294 16.11 -0.76 15.94
CA GLU A 294 16.16 -1.07 17.35
C GLU A 294 15.81 -2.53 17.64
N GLY A 295 15.31 -3.28 16.62
CA GLY A 295 14.96 -4.69 16.72
C GLY A 295 13.75 -4.96 17.64
N ARG A 296 12.87 -3.97 17.82
CA ARG A 296 11.68 -4.11 18.65
C ARG A 296 10.63 -4.97 17.97
N ASN A 297 9.86 -5.68 18.80
CA ASN A 297 8.74 -6.47 18.31
C ASN A 297 7.65 -5.56 17.72
N ILE A 298 7.14 -5.92 16.53
CA ILE A 298 6.15 -5.11 15.81
C ILE A 298 4.83 -4.95 16.57
N GLU A 299 4.36 -6.02 17.21
CA GLU A 299 3.09 -6.00 17.94
C GLU A 299 3.17 -5.02 19.14
N ASP A 300 4.34 -4.97 19.79
CA ASP A 300 4.58 -4.06 20.92
C ASP A 300 4.69 -2.60 20.44
N VAL A 301 5.43 -2.36 19.36
CA VAL A 301 5.58 -1.01 18.77
C VAL A 301 4.22 -0.46 18.31
N VAL A 302 3.45 -1.27 17.62
CA VAL A 302 2.13 -0.86 17.14
C VAL A 302 1.16 -0.69 18.31
N ARG A 303 1.19 -1.56 19.32
CA ARG A 303 0.36 -1.42 20.52
C ARG A 303 0.64 -0.12 21.24
N GLU A 304 1.91 0.23 21.41
CA GLU A 304 2.32 1.51 22.03
C GLU A 304 1.78 2.70 21.23
N TRP A 305 1.87 2.65 19.89
CA TRP A 305 1.30 3.70 19.05
C TRP A 305 -0.22 3.79 19.20
N VAL A 306 -0.94 2.67 19.13
CA VAL A 306 -2.40 2.62 19.28
C VAL A 306 -2.83 3.13 20.66
N ASP A 307 -2.13 2.75 21.73
CA ASP A 307 -2.42 3.21 23.10
C ASP A 307 -2.25 4.72 23.28
N ASN A 308 -1.25 5.31 22.61
CA ASN A 308 -0.91 6.72 22.74
C ASN A 308 -1.63 7.64 21.74
N ASN A 309 -2.34 7.09 20.75
CA ASN A 309 -2.94 7.85 19.66
C ASN A 309 -4.46 7.60 19.50
N GLU A 310 -5.17 7.35 20.60
CA GLU A 310 -6.63 7.10 20.59
C GLU A 310 -7.40 8.21 19.85
N ALA A 311 -7.01 9.46 20.02
CA ALA A 311 -7.62 10.60 19.33
C ALA A 311 -7.50 10.54 17.79
N ILE A 312 -6.56 9.76 17.24
CA ILE A 312 -6.39 9.56 15.81
C ILE A 312 -7.30 8.44 15.31
N TRP A 313 -7.34 7.31 15.99
CA TRP A 313 -8.06 6.13 15.50
C TRP A 313 -9.51 6.02 16.01
N GLN A 314 -9.86 6.62 17.14
CA GLN A 314 -11.23 6.58 17.66
C GLN A 314 -12.27 7.11 16.66
N PRO A 315 -12.01 8.18 15.87
CA PRO A 315 -12.90 8.61 14.80
C PRO A 315 -13.20 7.54 13.75
N TRP A 316 -12.26 6.60 13.46
CA TRP A 316 -12.52 5.52 12.52
C TRP A 316 -13.55 4.53 13.08
N VAL A 317 -13.44 4.23 14.38
CA VAL A 317 -14.42 3.38 15.08
C VAL A 317 -15.77 4.09 15.22
N ASP A 318 -15.78 5.39 15.46
CA ASP A 318 -17.02 6.18 15.58
C ASP A 318 -17.75 6.30 14.24
N ALA A 319 -17.05 6.33 13.12
CA ALA A 319 -17.65 6.29 11.79
C ALA A 319 -18.49 5.01 11.55
N ALA A 320 -18.14 3.92 12.22
CA ALA A 320 -18.84 2.64 12.12
C ALA A 320 -20.10 2.54 12.98
N LYS A 321 -20.37 3.54 13.84
CA LYS A 321 -21.56 3.57 14.73
C LYS A 321 -22.75 4.24 14.07
N ASN A 322 -22.56 4.92 12.94
CA ASN A 322 -23.56 5.67 12.19
C ASN A 322 -24.02 4.90 10.94
#